data_d1466bc89ac657d328803f3fd08a3120
#
_entry.id   d1466bc89ac657d328803f3fd08a3120
#
_cell.length_a   1.000
_cell.length_b   1.000
_cell.length_c   1.000
_cell.angle_alpha   90.00
_cell.angle_beta   90.00
_cell.angle_gamma   90.00
#
_symmetry.space_group_name_H-M   'P 1'
#
loop_
_entity.id
_entity.type
_entity.pdbx_description
1 polymer ?
#
loop_
_entity_poly.entity_id
_entity_poly.type
_entity_poly.pdbx_seq_one_letter_code
_entity_poly.pdbx_strand_id
1 'polypeptide(L)'
;MKRNWDLIRKILLKLEEKADSTSWLMSTDIQGYDFKTVAYHYKLLKNAGIIEALDISTMEEENFAALSLTWQGHEFLDKIRNDSVWNKVKSTVQSKSLDLSFDVIKQVATATISAMLP
;
A
#
# COMPACT_ATOMS: atom_id res chain seq x y z
N MET A 1 12.54 -10.88 -2.58
CA MET A 1 11.07 -10.67 -2.56
C MET A 1 10.76 -9.33 -3.23
N LYS A 2 9.86 -9.33 -4.18
CA LYS A 2 9.53 -8.11 -4.94
C LYS A 2 8.34 -7.38 -4.33
N ARG A 3 8.30 -6.05 -4.50
CA ARG A 3 7.13 -5.26 -4.12
C ARG A 3 5.92 -5.66 -4.98
N ASN A 4 4.79 -5.80 -4.34
CA ASN A 4 3.51 -6.07 -5.00
C ASN A 4 2.58 -4.89 -4.75
N TRP A 5 2.32 -4.09 -5.79
CA TRP A 5 1.54 -2.87 -5.65
C TRP A 5 0.05 -3.12 -5.39
N ASP A 6 -0.50 -4.23 -5.87
CA ASP A 6 -1.88 -4.60 -5.52
C ASP A 6 -1.98 -4.96 -4.03
N LEU A 7 -0.98 -5.65 -3.49
CA LEU A 7 -0.92 -5.93 -2.07
C LEU A 7 -0.76 -4.64 -1.25
N ILE A 8 0.11 -3.74 -1.68
CA ILE A 8 0.29 -2.44 -1.03
C ILE A 8 -1.05 -1.71 -0.94
N ARG A 9 -1.76 -1.59 -2.07
CA ARG A 9 -3.08 -0.93 -2.07
C ARG A 9 -4.06 -1.62 -1.13
N LYS A 10 -4.08 -2.94 -1.13
CA LYS A 10 -4.97 -3.72 -0.25
C LYS A 10 -4.66 -3.46 1.23
N ILE A 11 -3.39 -3.41 1.60
CA ILE A 11 -2.96 -3.09 2.97
C ILE A 11 -3.46 -1.70 3.37
N LEU A 12 -3.28 -0.70 2.51
CA LEU A 12 -3.69 0.67 2.81
C LEU A 12 -5.21 0.77 2.98
N LEU A 13 -5.97 0.10 2.11
CA LEU A 13 -7.43 0.04 2.23
C LEU A 13 -7.88 -0.60 3.55
N LYS A 14 -7.22 -1.69 3.95
CA LYS A 14 -7.52 -2.38 5.20
C LYS A 14 -7.22 -1.49 6.41
N LEU A 15 -6.12 -0.75 6.37
CA LEU A 15 -5.77 0.17 7.45
C LEU A 15 -6.77 1.33 7.56
N GLU A 16 -7.25 1.83 6.42
CA GLU A 16 -8.26 2.88 6.41
C GLU A 16 -9.59 2.43 7.02
N GLU A 17 -9.94 1.16 6.83
CA GLU A 17 -11.19 0.59 7.36
C GLU A 17 -11.17 0.39 8.88
N LYS A 18 -10.00 0.37 9.50
CA LYS A 18 -9.89 0.14 10.95
C LYS A 18 -10.57 1.26 11.73
N ALA A 19 -11.23 0.91 12.82
CA ALA A 19 -11.94 1.86 13.67
C ALA A 19 -11.02 2.73 14.54
N ASP A 20 -9.77 2.30 14.74
CA ASP A 20 -8.82 3.01 15.60
C ASP A 20 -7.39 2.90 15.04
N SER A 21 -6.46 3.65 15.63
CA SER A 21 -5.07 3.71 15.20
C SER A 21 -4.13 2.79 15.99
N THR A 22 -4.64 2.06 16.98
CA THR A 22 -3.81 1.29 17.92
C THR A 22 -4.00 -0.21 17.84
N SER A 23 -5.12 -0.70 17.30
CA SER A 23 -5.30 -2.14 17.11
C SER A 23 -4.41 -2.63 15.98
N TRP A 24 -3.92 -3.84 16.11
CA TRP A 24 -2.95 -4.42 15.17
C TRP A 24 -3.65 -5.06 13.98
N LEU A 25 -3.19 -4.72 12.78
CA LEU A 25 -3.46 -5.51 11.58
C LEU A 25 -2.30 -6.48 11.44
N MET A 26 -2.56 -7.77 11.65
CA MET A 26 -1.53 -8.79 11.63
C MET A 26 -1.20 -9.20 10.20
N SER A 27 -0.02 -9.80 10.01
CA SER A 27 0.39 -10.29 8.68
C SER A 27 -0.49 -11.42 8.17
N THR A 28 -1.23 -12.08 9.04
CA THR A 28 -2.20 -13.12 8.68
C THR A 28 -3.58 -12.59 8.32
N ASP A 29 -3.82 -11.28 8.46
CA ASP A 29 -5.13 -10.68 8.25
C ASP A 29 -5.42 -10.31 6.79
N ILE A 30 -4.43 -10.42 5.91
CA ILE A 30 -4.60 -10.10 4.49
C ILE A 30 -4.83 -11.38 3.71
N GLN A 31 -6.03 -11.52 3.17
CA GLN A 31 -6.43 -12.70 2.40
C GLN A 31 -5.70 -12.72 1.04
N GLY A 32 -5.32 -13.92 0.60
CA GLY A 32 -4.73 -14.11 -0.72
C GLY A 32 -3.22 -14.01 -0.79
N TYR A 33 -2.56 -13.75 0.34
CA TYR A 33 -1.10 -13.61 0.40
C TYR A 33 -0.56 -14.34 1.62
N ASP A 34 0.63 -14.94 1.51
CA ASP A 34 1.22 -15.58 2.67
C ASP A 34 1.74 -14.53 3.67
N PHE A 35 1.80 -14.91 4.95
CA PHE A 35 2.10 -13.97 6.00
C PHE A 35 3.52 -13.37 5.92
N LYS A 36 4.48 -14.11 5.38
CA LYS A 36 5.85 -13.60 5.21
C LYS A 36 5.90 -12.47 4.18
N THR A 37 5.17 -12.64 3.10
CA THR A 37 5.05 -11.60 2.05
C THR A 37 4.37 -10.35 2.62
N VAL A 38 3.29 -10.53 3.38
CA VAL A 38 2.58 -9.41 3.99
C VAL A 38 3.46 -8.69 5.01
N ALA A 39 4.14 -9.44 5.88
CA ALA A 39 5.05 -8.86 6.88
C ALA A 39 6.16 -8.04 6.22
N TYR A 40 6.72 -8.54 5.13
CA TYR A 40 7.73 -7.82 4.37
C TYR A 40 7.19 -6.50 3.82
N HIS A 41 5.97 -6.50 3.30
CA HIS A 41 5.33 -5.28 2.79
C HIS A 41 5.03 -4.28 3.90
N TYR A 42 4.65 -4.74 5.08
CA TYR A 42 4.51 -3.86 6.25
C TYR A 42 5.83 -3.17 6.58
N LYS A 43 6.92 -3.93 6.56
CA LYS A 43 8.26 -3.39 6.79
C LYS A 43 8.61 -2.33 5.74
N LEU A 44 8.39 -2.62 4.46
CA LEU A 44 8.67 -1.69 3.37
C LEU A 44 7.88 -0.40 3.52
N LEU A 45 6.59 -0.51 3.80
CA LEU A 45 5.70 0.64 3.94
C LEU A 45 6.04 1.48 5.17
N LYS A 46 6.42 0.83 6.26
CA LYS A 46 6.92 1.52 7.46
C LYS A 46 8.18 2.32 7.13
N ASN A 47 9.14 1.69 6.49
CA ASN A 47 10.42 2.33 6.13
C ASN A 47 10.24 3.47 5.13
N ALA A 48 9.22 3.38 4.28
CA ALA A 48 8.88 4.44 3.33
C ALA A 48 8.07 5.60 3.95
N GLY A 49 7.68 5.47 5.23
CA GLY A 49 6.89 6.50 5.90
C GLY A 49 5.43 6.55 5.48
N ILE A 50 4.91 5.45 4.94
CA ILE A 50 3.52 5.35 4.45
C ILE A 50 2.58 4.85 5.53
N ILE A 51 3.06 3.94 6.40
CA ILE A 51 2.28 3.42 7.51
C ILE A 51 3.07 3.51 8.81
N GLU A 52 2.35 3.50 9.93
CA GLU A 52 2.90 3.21 11.24
C GLU A 52 2.81 1.70 11.46
N ALA A 53 3.89 1.09 11.92
CA ALA A 53 3.92 -0.34 12.18
C ALA A 53 4.88 -0.65 13.32
N LEU A 54 4.63 -1.77 14.01
CA LEU A 54 5.47 -2.26 15.09
C LEU A 54 6.28 -3.46 14.61
N ASP A 55 7.55 -3.49 14.96
CA ASP A 55 8.39 -4.65 14.76
C ASP A 55 8.08 -5.65 15.88
N ILE A 56 7.46 -6.77 15.52
CA ILE A 56 7.13 -7.86 16.45
C ILE A 56 7.90 -9.12 16.10
N SER A 57 9.07 -8.96 15.48
CA SER A 57 9.92 -10.07 15.07
C SER A 57 10.40 -10.87 16.28
N THR A 58 10.59 -12.17 16.04
CA THR A 58 11.19 -13.08 17.01
C THR A 58 12.58 -13.48 16.53
N MET A 59 13.30 -14.27 17.31
CA MET A 59 14.61 -14.80 16.90
C MET A 59 14.51 -15.69 15.65
N GLU A 60 13.36 -16.28 15.43
CA GLU A 60 13.16 -17.24 14.34
C GLU A 60 12.53 -16.62 13.10
N GLU A 61 11.85 -15.46 13.24
CA GLU A 61 10.99 -14.95 12.18
C GLU A 61 10.87 -13.43 12.26
N GLU A 62 11.07 -12.78 11.11
CA GLU A 62 10.77 -11.37 10.95
C GLU A 62 9.26 -11.18 10.81
N ASN A 63 8.69 -10.27 11.60
CA ASN A 63 7.26 -9.97 11.53
C ASN A 63 6.97 -8.54 11.96
N PHE A 64 5.90 -7.98 11.43
CA PHE A 64 5.44 -6.63 11.72
C PHE A 64 3.94 -6.62 11.88
N ALA A 65 3.44 -5.74 12.73
CA ALA A 65 2.01 -5.45 12.85
C ALA A 65 1.77 -4.04 12.34
N ALA A 66 0.83 -3.87 11.41
CA ALA A 66 0.48 -2.56 10.88
C ALA A 66 -0.56 -1.89 11.79
N LEU A 67 -0.41 -0.60 12.03
CA LEU A 67 -1.27 0.16 12.94
C LEU A 67 -2.18 1.14 12.22
N SER A 68 -1.61 2.02 11.41
CA SER A 68 -2.37 3.12 10.79
C SER A 68 -1.62 3.69 9.59
N LEU A 69 -2.35 4.45 8.78
CA LEU A 69 -1.74 5.25 7.72
C LEU A 69 -1.09 6.48 8.33
N THR A 70 0.05 6.88 7.77
CA THR A 70 0.62 8.21 8.03
C THR A 70 -0.14 9.24 7.18
N TRP A 71 0.18 10.53 7.36
CA TRP A 71 -0.37 11.56 6.48
C TRP A 71 -0.05 11.24 5.01
N GLN A 72 1.20 10.92 4.71
CA GLN A 72 1.63 10.55 3.35
C GLN A 72 0.91 9.31 2.83
N GLY A 73 0.65 8.35 3.72
CA GLY A 73 -0.13 7.15 3.37
C GLY A 73 -1.55 7.48 2.98
N HIS A 74 -2.20 8.37 3.72
CA HIS A 74 -3.54 8.85 3.37
C HIS A 74 -3.57 9.56 2.01
N GLU A 75 -2.62 10.45 1.78
CA GLU A 75 -2.55 11.18 0.51
C GLU A 75 -2.31 10.24 -0.67
N PHE A 76 -1.43 9.26 -0.50
CA PHE A 76 -1.18 8.27 -1.53
C PHE A 76 -2.43 7.44 -1.82
N LEU A 77 -3.09 6.93 -0.78
CA LEU A 77 -4.30 6.12 -0.94
C LEU A 77 -5.44 6.92 -1.59
N ASP A 78 -5.58 8.19 -1.25
CA ASP A 78 -6.60 9.05 -1.84
C ASP A 78 -6.51 9.10 -3.36
N LYS A 79 -5.30 9.00 -3.90
CA LYS A 79 -5.08 9.02 -5.36
C LYS A 79 -5.42 7.69 -6.04
N ILE A 80 -5.34 6.57 -5.32
CA ILE A 80 -5.48 5.23 -5.90
C ILE A 80 -6.65 4.43 -5.33
N ARG A 81 -7.46 5.04 -4.47
CA ARG A 81 -8.60 4.35 -3.82
C ARG A 81 -9.60 3.84 -4.84
N ASN A 82 -9.92 4.63 -5.84
CA ASN A 82 -10.91 4.29 -6.87
C ASN A 82 -10.37 3.17 -7.77
N ASP A 83 -11.15 2.11 -7.93
CA ASP A 83 -10.74 0.94 -8.72
C ASP A 83 -10.46 1.29 -10.18
N SER A 84 -11.29 2.16 -10.78
CA SER A 84 -11.11 2.58 -12.17
C SER A 84 -9.80 3.35 -12.36
N VAL A 85 -9.48 4.24 -11.43
CA VAL A 85 -8.22 5.00 -11.44
C VAL A 85 -7.04 4.05 -11.28
N TRP A 86 -7.12 3.12 -10.32
CA TRP A 86 -6.05 2.16 -10.07
C TRP A 86 -5.77 1.28 -11.29
N ASN A 87 -6.82 0.75 -11.91
CA ASN A 87 -6.69 -0.07 -13.11
C ASN A 87 -6.07 0.72 -14.27
N LYS A 88 -6.46 1.98 -14.44
CA LYS A 88 -5.89 2.85 -15.46
C LYS A 88 -4.42 3.18 -15.18
N VAL A 89 -4.06 3.41 -13.92
CA VAL A 89 -2.67 3.63 -13.50
C VAL A 89 -1.81 2.42 -13.87
N LYS A 90 -2.25 1.23 -13.49
CA LYS A 90 -1.51 0.00 -13.78
C LYS A 90 -1.32 -0.21 -15.28
N SER A 91 -2.37 -0.02 -16.05
CA SER A 91 -2.34 -0.18 -17.50
C SER A 91 -1.43 0.86 -18.17
N THR A 92 -1.46 2.12 -17.73
CA THR A 92 -0.61 3.19 -18.24
C THR A 92 0.87 2.91 -17.96
N VAL A 93 1.19 2.52 -16.74
CA VAL A 93 2.57 2.19 -16.36
C VAL A 93 3.09 1.02 -17.19
N GLN A 94 2.28 -0.02 -17.36
CA GLN A 94 2.64 -1.19 -18.14
C GLN A 94 2.86 -0.84 -19.62
N SER A 95 1.94 -0.06 -20.22
CA SER A 95 2.03 0.29 -21.64
C SER A 95 3.21 1.19 -21.97
N LYS A 96 3.66 2.01 -21.02
CA LYS A 96 4.79 2.93 -21.21
C LYS A 96 6.09 2.37 -20.67
N SER A 97 6.09 1.13 -20.17
CA SER A 97 7.26 0.48 -19.59
C SER A 97 7.94 1.31 -18.50
N LEU A 98 7.13 2.01 -17.70
CA LEU A 98 7.64 2.83 -16.60
C LEU A 98 7.94 1.96 -15.38
N ASP A 99 8.99 2.32 -14.64
CA ASP A 99 9.26 1.70 -13.35
C ASP A 99 8.25 2.16 -12.32
N LEU A 100 7.72 1.21 -11.55
CA LEU A 100 6.76 1.51 -10.49
C LEU A 100 7.47 2.03 -9.25
N SER A 101 7.07 3.23 -8.83
CA SER A 101 7.48 3.85 -7.57
C SER A 101 6.30 4.65 -7.03
N PHE A 102 6.36 5.08 -5.76
CA PHE A 102 5.32 5.96 -5.21
C PHE A 102 5.16 7.22 -6.06
N ASP A 103 6.27 7.83 -6.47
CA ASP A 103 6.21 9.08 -7.23
C ASP A 103 5.60 8.90 -8.61
N VAL A 104 5.99 7.84 -9.33
CA VAL A 104 5.44 7.55 -10.66
C VAL A 104 3.94 7.24 -10.55
N ILE A 105 3.54 6.43 -9.57
CA ILE A 105 2.12 6.10 -9.37
C ILE A 105 1.32 7.37 -9.05
N LYS A 106 1.84 8.23 -8.17
CA LYS A 106 1.16 9.50 -7.83
C LYS A 106 0.99 10.39 -9.05
N GLN A 107 2.02 10.52 -9.88
CA GLN A 107 1.97 11.34 -11.09
C GLN A 107 0.96 10.81 -12.09
N VAL A 108 0.98 9.50 -12.35
CA VAL A 108 0.03 8.87 -13.29
C VAL A 108 -1.39 8.94 -12.74
N ALA A 109 -1.59 8.72 -11.45
CA ALA A 109 -2.90 8.82 -10.81
C ALA A 109 -3.45 10.25 -10.91
N THR A 110 -2.61 11.26 -10.64
CA THR A 110 -3.00 12.67 -10.75
C THR A 110 -3.43 13.00 -12.18
N ALA A 111 -2.66 12.58 -13.18
CA ALA A 111 -3.00 12.79 -14.57
C ALA A 111 -4.30 12.09 -14.96
N THR A 112 -4.50 10.87 -14.47
CA THR A 112 -5.73 10.09 -14.72
C THR A 112 -6.95 10.76 -14.12
N ILE A 113 -6.85 11.22 -12.87
CA ILE A 113 -7.95 11.92 -12.19
C ILE A 113 -8.28 13.21 -12.93
N SER A 114 -7.28 13.98 -13.32
CA SER A 114 -7.49 15.24 -14.06
C SER A 114 -8.21 15.00 -15.39
N ALA A 115 -7.87 13.91 -16.08
CA ALA A 115 -8.52 13.56 -17.35
C ALA A 115 -9.97 13.09 -17.17
N MET A 116 -10.35 12.64 -15.97
CA MET A 116 -11.72 12.19 -15.65
C MET A 116 -12.63 13.33 -15.19
N LEU A 117 -12.07 14.48 -14.86
CA LEU A 117 -12.85 15.64 -14.43
C LEU A 117 -13.43 16.38 -15.63
N PRO A 118 -14.67 16.93 -15.50
CA PRO A 118 -15.28 17.70 -16.58
C PRO A 118 -14.57 19.03 -16.84
#